data_aef4cee0a94624095a20149bc31e51c3
#
_entry.id   aef4cee0a94624095a20149bc31e51c3
#
_cell.length_a   1.000
_cell.length_b   1.000
_cell.length_c   1.000
_cell.angle_alpha   90.00
_cell.angle_beta   90.00
_cell.angle_gamma   90.00
#
_symmetry.space_group_name_H-M   'P 1'
#
loop_
_entity.id
_entity.type
_entity.pdbx_description
1 polymer ?
#
loop_
_entity_poly.entity_id
_entity_poly.type
_entity_poly.pdbx_seq_one_letter_code
_entity_poly.pdbx_strand_id
1 'polypeptide(L)'
;MPNIDKEVKTTKFYTSKPTWYAYPEGDEQSAPRDKHATISVLKFKASELSAVDAYLGDCKQRFSVKYLKRNTLPAEQAWKEITASTNARYFPRGRNTALECLQFGGNREFWDGFASEQDIARYFSECYRYAIDKIGFLHTHENILCAAIITERVRRNLFVWYLPITETWTSKVMSEEKNERGYQLQLRDEYGEPVYCHRCEIDEPRLSSSAFWKARGGLTSFSDLQEDFFNKISCKYGAVRGESKSLIKNTNAAQAKRFDRSENDLYNELPPFNDLPY
;
A
#
# COMPACT_ATOMS: atom_id res chain seq x y z
N MET A 1 -20.85 -19.51 -35.87
CA MET A 1 -20.71 -19.23 -34.43
C MET A 1 -19.27 -19.28 -34.06
N PRO A 2 -18.58 -18.16 -33.75
CA PRO A 2 -17.19 -18.19 -33.33
C PRO A 2 -17.15 -18.42 -31.81
N ASN A 3 -16.36 -19.40 -31.43
CA ASN A 3 -15.99 -19.76 -30.07
C ASN A 3 -15.29 -18.58 -29.39
N ILE A 4 -15.85 -18.06 -28.32
CA ILE A 4 -15.22 -17.03 -27.50
C ILE A 4 -14.80 -17.71 -26.19
N ASP A 5 -13.76 -18.51 -26.25
CA ASP A 5 -12.96 -18.85 -25.07
C ASP A 5 -11.96 -17.74 -24.82
N LYS A 6 -12.44 -16.63 -24.26
CA LYS A 6 -11.56 -15.67 -23.60
C LYS A 6 -11.26 -16.19 -22.21
N GLU A 7 -10.13 -16.91 -22.07
CA GLU A 7 -9.49 -17.09 -20.78
C GLU A 7 -9.41 -15.74 -20.06
N VAL A 8 -10.24 -15.59 -19.04
CA VAL A 8 -10.07 -14.53 -18.06
C VAL A 8 -8.75 -14.84 -17.37
N LYS A 9 -7.67 -14.17 -17.82
CA LYS A 9 -6.41 -14.15 -17.10
C LYS A 9 -6.71 -13.56 -15.73
N THR A 10 -6.93 -14.44 -14.77
CA THR A 10 -6.98 -14.11 -13.36
C THR A 10 -5.67 -13.39 -13.04
N THR A 11 -5.74 -12.07 -12.95
CA THR A 11 -4.59 -11.24 -12.60
C THR A 11 -4.10 -11.75 -11.25
N LYS A 12 -2.89 -12.31 -11.23
CA LYS A 12 -2.29 -12.94 -10.06
C LYS A 12 -2.03 -11.87 -8.99
N PHE A 13 -3.06 -11.49 -8.23
CA PHE A 13 -2.94 -10.62 -7.06
C PHE A 13 -2.08 -11.23 -5.92
N TYR A 14 -1.69 -12.50 -6.07
CA TYR A 14 -1.00 -13.27 -5.05
C TYR A 14 0.43 -13.69 -5.39
N THR A 15 1.04 -13.21 -6.47
CA THR A 15 2.40 -13.64 -6.85
C THR A 15 3.50 -12.64 -6.57
N SER A 16 3.24 -11.52 -5.94
CA SER A 16 4.26 -10.91 -5.10
C SER A 16 3.95 -11.27 -3.64
N LYS A 17 4.21 -12.51 -3.25
CA LYS A 17 4.47 -12.77 -1.83
C LYS A 17 5.47 -11.70 -1.43
N PRO A 18 5.19 -10.89 -0.40
CA PRO A 18 6.27 -10.15 0.22
C PRO A 18 7.28 -11.24 0.59
N THR A 19 8.45 -11.22 -0.02
CA THR A 19 9.48 -12.25 0.04
C THR A 19 10.04 -12.51 1.45
N TRP A 20 9.40 -11.99 2.47
CA TRP A 20 9.77 -12.10 3.86
C TRP A 20 8.84 -12.94 4.74
N TYR A 21 7.86 -13.66 4.15
CA TYR A 21 7.02 -14.64 4.86
C TYR A 21 6.89 -15.96 4.08
N ALA A 22 8.02 -16.61 3.75
CA ALA A 22 8.01 -18.06 3.59
C ALA A 22 8.06 -18.65 5.01
N TYR A 23 6.92 -19.13 5.53
CA TYR A 23 6.95 -20.03 6.69
C TYR A 23 7.38 -21.39 6.19
N PRO A 24 8.50 -21.97 6.68
CA PRO A 24 8.73 -23.39 6.51
C PRO A 24 7.59 -24.12 7.24
N GLU A 25 6.85 -24.95 6.52
CA GLU A 25 6.00 -25.96 7.14
C GLU A 25 6.91 -26.99 7.77
N GLY A 26 6.89 -27.11 9.10
CA GLY A 26 7.52 -28.17 9.84
C GLY A 26 8.82 -27.82 10.53
N ASP A 27 8.72 -27.25 11.74
CA ASP A 27 9.63 -27.55 12.85
C ASP A 27 8.94 -27.17 14.17
N GLU A 28 8.52 -28.19 14.91
CA GLU A 28 7.78 -28.04 16.18
C GLU A 28 8.64 -27.57 17.37
N GLN A 29 9.87 -27.09 17.14
CA GLN A 29 10.77 -26.64 18.21
C GLN A 29 11.40 -25.28 17.98
N SER A 30 10.81 -24.41 17.17
CA SER A 30 11.29 -23.03 17.07
C SER A 30 10.91 -22.24 18.33
N ALA A 31 11.86 -21.45 18.85
CA ALA A 31 11.63 -20.50 19.92
C ALA A 31 10.36 -19.66 19.69
N PRO A 32 9.62 -19.25 20.74
CA PRO A 32 8.40 -18.46 20.57
C PRO A 32 8.69 -17.24 19.71
N ARG A 33 7.98 -17.12 18.59
CA ARG A 33 8.16 -16.00 17.67
C ARG A 33 7.57 -14.74 18.26
N ASP A 34 8.24 -13.61 18.03
CA ASP A 34 7.74 -12.32 18.47
C ASP A 34 6.40 -11.96 17.83
N LYS A 35 5.58 -11.22 18.58
CA LYS A 35 4.28 -10.72 18.13
C LYS A 35 4.48 -9.53 17.22
N HIS A 36 4.19 -9.67 15.93
CA HIS A 36 4.35 -8.61 14.95
C HIS A 36 3.01 -8.16 14.39
N ALA A 37 2.70 -6.87 14.52
CA ALA A 37 1.66 -6.20 13.75
C ALA A 37 2.28 -5.51 12.53
N THR A 38 1.55 -5.48 11.43
CA THR A 38 2.03 -4.95 10.14
C THR A 38 1.09 -3.91 9.58
N ILE A 39 1.67 -2.93 8.88
CA ILE A 39 0.96 -1.97 8.05
C ILE A 39 1.64 -1.91 6.68
N SER A 40 0.86 -1.96 5.61
CA SER A 40 1.37 -1.92 4.24
C SER A 40 0.44 -1.17 3.30
N VAL A 41 0.95 -0.74 2.16
CA VAL A 41 0.19 0.01 1.14
C VAL A 41 0.25 -0.75 -0.18
N LEU A 42 -0.93 -1.04 -0.73
CA LEU A 42 -1.12 -1.60 -2.08
C LEU A 42 -1.61 -0.50 -3.01
N LYS A 43 -1.19 -0.52 -4.28
CA LYS A 43 -1.51 0.52 -5.27
C LYS A 43 -2.23 -0.09 -6.46
N PHE A 44 -3.28 0.59 -6.92
CA PHE A 44 -4.13 0.16 -8.05
C PHE A 44 -4.20 1.27 -9.10
N LYS A 45 -4.18 0.87 -10.36
CA LYS A 45 -4.44 1.76 -11.50
C LYS A 45 -5.95 1.91 -11.71
N ALA A 46 -6.36 2.89 -12.50
CA ALA A 46 -7.77 3.07 -12.85
C ALA A 46 -8.38 1.83 -13.55
N SER A 47 -7.59 1.12 -14.36
CA SER A 47 -8.02 -0.12 -15.02
C SER A 47 -8.17 -1.32 -14.08
N GLU A 48 -7.75 -1.19 -12.83
CA GLU A 48 -7.75 -2.27 -11.83
C GLU A 48 -8.84 -2.05 -10.76
N LEU A 49 -9.67 -1.01 -10.87
CA LEU A 49 -10.70 -0.71 -9.88
C LEU A 49 -11.74 -1.84 -9.74
N SER A 50 -12.16 -2.44 -10.86
CA SER A 50 -13.08 -3.58 -10.86
C SER A 50 -12.52 -4.82 -10.13
N ALA A 51 -11.19 -4.94 -10.03
CA ALA A 51 -10.56 -6.02 -9.30
C ALA A 51 -10.78 -5.95 -7.79
N VAL A 52 -11.06 -4.75 -7.25
CA VAL A 52 -11.44 -4.58 -5.84
C VAL A 52 -12.79 -5.25 -5.56
N ASP A 53 -13.78 -5.05 -6.46
CA ASP A 53 -15.09 -5.69 -6.32
C ASP A 53 -14.99 -7.21 -6.45
N ALA A 54 -14.21 -7.69 -7.42
CA ALA A 54 -13.97 -9.11 -7.62
C ALA A 54 -13.29 -9.74 -6.38
N TYR A 55 -12.29 -9.08 -5.84
CA TYR A 55 -11.60 -9.54 -4.61
C TYR A 55 -12.53 -9.59 -3.41
N LEU A 56 -13.32 -8.53 -3.17
CA LEU A 56 -14.29 -8.50 -2.07
C LEU A 56 -15.40 -9.51 -2.27
N GLY A 57 -15.81 -9.77 -3.51
CA GLY A 57 -16.77 -10.80 -3.87
C GLY A 57 -16.26 -12.21 -3.55
N ASP A 58 -15.05 -12.54 -3.95
CA ASP A 58 -14.38 -13.81 -3.63
C ASP A 58 -14.18 -13.97 -2.11
N CYS A 59 -13.73 -12.92 -1.44
CA CYS A 59 -13.56 -12.94 0.02
C CYS A 59 -14.87 -13.25 0.76
N LYS A 60 -16.02 -12.69 0.31
CA LYS A 60 -17.32 -12.97 0.94
C LYS A 60 -17.77 -14.43 0.79
N GLN A 61 -17.37 -15.08 -0.29
CA GLN A 61 -17.70 -16.49 -0.51
C GLN A 61 -16.84 -17.43 0.35
N ARG A 62 -15.62 -17.04 0.67
CA ARG A 62 -14.61 -17.92 1.29
C ARG A 62 -14.31 -17.60 2.74
N PHE A 63 -14.53 -16.34 3.17
CA PHE A 63 -14.08 -15.81 4.44
C PHE A 63 -15.16 -14.98 5.13
N SER A 64 -14.93 -14.71 6.43
CA SER A 64 -15.75 -13.73 7.14
C SER A 64 -15.32 -12.31 6.76
N VAL A 65 -16.27 -11.50 6.29
CA VAL A 65 -16.05 -10.10 5.90
C VAL A 65 -16.94 -9.19 6.72
N LYS A 66 -16.34 -8.33 7.55
CA LYS A 66 -17.04 -7.31 8.34
C LYS A 66 -16.64 -5.92 7.85
N TYR A 67 -17.62 -5.12 7.45
CA TYR A 67 -17.38 -3.75 6.98
C TYR A 67 -17.34 -2.76 8.14
N LEU A 68 -16.32 -1.89 8.16
CA LEU A 68 -16.28 -0.67 8.98
C LEU A 68 -16.83 0.53 8.17
N LYS A 69 -16.54 0.58 6.88
CA LYS A 69 -17.20 1.45 5.91
C LYS A 69 -17.56 0.61 4.69
N ARG A 70 -18.85 0.51 4.41
CA ARG A 70 -19.34 -0.21 3.23
C ARG A 70 -19.62 0.79 2.11
N ASN A 71 -19.19 0.43 0.92
CA ASN A 71 -19.67 1.05 -0.30
C ASN A 71 -20.76 0.15 -0.94
N THR A 72 -21.82 0.75 -1.40
CA THR A 72 -22.93 0.05 -2.07
C THR A 72 -22.78 0.04 -3.59
N LEU A 73 -21.93 0.92 -4.12
CA LEU A 73 -21.66 1.06 -5.54
C LEU A 73 -20.45 0.20 -5.95
N PRO A 74 -20.35 -0.19 -7.23
CA PRO A 74 -19.11 -0.74 -7.77
C PRO A 74 -17.94 0.21 -7.56
N ALA A 75 -16.74 -0.34 -7.35
CA ALA A 75 -15.56 0.45 -6.98
C ALA A 75 -15.24 1.58 -7.99
N GLU A 76 -15.45 1.32 -9.29
CA GLU A 76 -15.26 2.35 -10.32
C GLU A 76 -16.25 3.50 -10.20
N GLN A 77 -17.50 3.20 -9.93
CA GLN A 77 -18.54 4.22 -9.78
C GLN A 77 -18.33 5.02 -8.50
N ALA A 78 -18.03 4.37 -7.39
CA ALA A 78 -17.70 5.02 -6.13
C ALA A 78 -16.46 5.90 -6.25
N TRP A 79 -15.45 5.45 -6.98
CA TRP A 79 -14.26 6.23 -7.27
C TRP A 79 -14.61 7.53 -8.02
N LYS A 80 -15.48 7.46 -9.04
CA LYS A 80 -15.97 8.64 -9.78
C LYS A 80 -16.73 9.61 -8.88
N GLU A 81 -17.62 9.09 -8.02
CA GLU A 81 -18.39 9.92 -7.09
C GLU A 81 -17.51 10.61 -6.06
N ILE A 82 -16.55 9.89 -5.45
CA ILE A 82 -15.60 10.48 -4.51
C ILE A 82 -14.74 11.55 -5.21
N THR A 83 -14.25 11.26 -6.42
CA THR A 83 -13.46 12.23 -7.19
C THR A 83 -14.26 13.49 -7.49
N ALA A 84 -15.54 13.35 -7.84
CA ALA A 84 -16.41 14.49 -8.10
C ALA A 84 -16.75 15.27 -6.82
N SER A 85 -17.11 14.60 -5.72
CA SER A 85 -17.49 15.25 -4.46
C SER A 85 -16.33 15.98 -3.78
N THR A 86 -15.10 15.48 -3.95
CA THR A 86 -13.88 16.10 -3.41
C THR A 86 -13.24 17.09 -4.38
N ASN A 87 -13.82 17.29 -5.58
CA ASN A 87 -13.24 18.10 -6.66
C ASN A 87 -11.79 17.73 -7.01
N ALA A 88 -11.40 16.46 -6.80
CA ALA A 88 -10.04 16.02 -6.98
C ALA A 88 -9.71 15.79 -8.46
N ARG A 89 -8.68 16.47 -8.96
CA ARG A 89 -8.22 16.32 -10.35
C ARG A 89 -7.38 15.05 -10.50
N TYR A 90 -7.84 14.13 -11.34
CA TYR A 90 -7.09 12.96 -11.76
C TYR A 90 -6.53 13.11 -13.18
N PHE A 91 -5.25 12.85 -13.34
CA PHE A 91 -4.58 12.90 -14.64
C PHE A 91 -4.24 11.47 -15.07
N PRO A 92 -4.98 10.88 -16.02
CA PRO A 92 -4.74 9.51 -16.48
C PRO A 92 -3.47 9.45 -17.33
N ARG A 93 -2.34 9.18 -16.71
CA ARG A 93 -1.10 8.85 -17.41
C ARG A 93 -0.75 7.41 -17.04
N GLY A 94 -0.44 6.58 -18.01
CA GLY A 94 -0.37 5.11 -17.98
C GLY A 94 0.14 4.37 -16.74
N ARG A 95 0.79 5.03 -15.78
CA ARG A 95 1.28 4.45 -14.53
C ARG A 95 0.71 5.11 -13.26
N ASN A 96 -0.23 6.04 -13.41
CA ASN A 96 -0.74 6.77 -12.25
C ASN A 96 -1.64 5.87 -11.40
N THR A 97 -1.38 5.87 -10.10
CA THR A 97 -2.21 5.21 -9.09
C THR A 97 -3.53 5.95 -8.96
N ALA A 98 -4.64 5.24 -9.09
CA ALA A 98 -5.99 5.77 -8.94
C ALA A 98 -6.56 5.49 -7.55
N LEU A 99 -6.16 4.37 -6.96
CA LEU A 99 -6.64 3.91 -5.66
C LEU A 99 -5.47 3.28 -4.90
N GLU A 100 -5.45 3.44 -3.60
CA GLU A 100 -4.54 2.74 -2.71
C GLU A 100 -5.33 1.95 -1.67
N CYS A 101 -4.69 0.94 -1.10
CA CYS A 101 -5.24 0.18 0.02
C CYS A 101 -4.23 0.14 1.14
N LEU A 102 -4.60 0.68 2.30
CA LEU A 102 -3.85 0.52 3.54
C LEU A 102 -4.30 -0.77 4.20
N GLN A 103 -3.37 -1.70 4.38
CA GLN A 103 -3.63 -2.99 4.99
C GLN A 103 -2.98 -3.06 6.37
N PHE A 104 -3.78 -3.40 7.38
CA PHE A 104 -3.35 -3.71 8.74
C PHE A 104 -3.48 -5.20 8.98
N GLY A 105 -2.43 -5.81 9.49
CA GLY A 105 -2.39 -7.24 9.76
C GLY A 105 -1.48 -7.58 10.93
N GLY A 106 -1.19 -8.87 11.08
CA GLY A 106 -0.25 -9.36 12.08
C GLY A 106 0.08 -10.84 11.83
N ASN A 107 1.12 -11.32 12.50
CA ASN A 107 1.45 -12.74 12.50
C ASN A 107 0.50 -13.51 13.45
N ARG A 108 0.57 -14.82 13.41
CA ARG A 108 -0.28 -15.70 14.23
C ARG A 108 -0.11 -15.40 15.72
N GLU A 109 1.11 -15.25 16.17
CA GLU A 109 1.47 -14.99 17.57
C GLU A 109 0.87 -13.68 18.09
N PHE A 110 0.74 -12.68 17.21
CA PHE A 110 0.06 -11.42 17.52
C PHE A 110 -1.43 -11.67 17.75
N TRP A 111 -2.10 -12.42 16.86
CA TRP A 111 -3.54 -12.70 16.99
C TRP A 111 -3.86 -13.62 18.18
N ASP A 112 -3.01 -14.58 18.44
CA ASP A 112 -3.15 -15.48 19.60
C ASP A 112 -2.94 -14.76 20.94
N GLY A 113 -2.38 -13.55 20.92
CA GLY A 113 -2.19 -12.70 22.09
C GLY A 113 -3.42 -11.93 22.58
N PHE A 114 -4.51 -11.92 21.81
CA PHE A 114 -5.74 -11.24 22.21
C PHE A 114 -6.60 -12.12 23.09
N ALA A 115 -7.12 -11.53 24.19
CA ALA A 115 -7.93 -12.26 25.13
C ALA A 115 -9.36 -12.55 24.62
N SER A 116 -9.87 -11.70 23.71
CA SER A 116 -11.24 -11.80 23.22
C SER A 116 -11.42 -11.24 21.80
N GLU A 117 -12.50 -11.66 21.13
CA GLU A 117 -12.93 -11.07 19.85
C GLU A 117 -13.29 -9.57 19.98
N GLN A 118 -13.68 -9.14 21.18
CA GLN A 118 -13.98 -7.73 21.45
C GLN A 118 -12.69 -6.89 21.43
N ASP A 119 -11.59 -7.41 21.95
CA ASP A 119 -10.29 -6.72 21.91
C ASP A 119 -9.77 -6.61 20.48
N ILE A 120 -9.97 -7.65 19.67
CA ILE A 120 -9.64 -7.62 18.24
C ILE A 120 -10.49 -6.57 17.51
N ALA A 121 -11.79 -6.49 17.82
CA ALA A 121 -12.67 -5.48 17.25
C ALA A 121 -12.25 -4.06 17.67
N ARG A 122 -11.80 -3.88 18.91
CA ARG A 122 -11.26 -2.61 19.41
C ARG A 122 -9.98 -2.24 18.67
N TYR A 123 -9.04 -3.19 18.52
CA TYR A 123 -7.82 -3.00 17.76
C TYR A 123 -8.11 -2.51 16.33
N PHE A 124 -8.99 -3.19 15.60
CA PHE A 124 -9.33 -2.76 14.24
C PHE A 124 -10.07 -1.42 14.17
N SER A 125 -10.86 -1.10 15.19
CA SER A 125 -11.49 0.21 15.29
C SER A 125 -10.47 1.33 15.51
N GLU A 126 -9.43 1.09 16.31
CA GLU A 126 -8.31 2.01 16.48
C GLU A 126 -7.46 2.12 15.19
N CYS A 127 -7.19 1.00 14.51
CA CYS A 127 -6.51 1.01 13.21
C CYS A 127 -7.28 1.84 12.16
N TYR A 128 -8.61 1.72 12.14
CA TYR A 128 -9.42 2.49 11.20
C TYR A 128 -9.42 3.99 11.51
N ARG A 129 -9.52 4.39 12.80
CA ARG A 129 -9.37 5.79 13.19
C ARG A 129 -7.98 6.32 12.85
N TYR A 130 -6.95 5.53 13.12
CA TYR A 130 -5.58 5.85 12.70
C TYR A 130 -5.48 6.05 11.18
N ALA A 131 -6.12 5.18 10.39
CA ALA A 131 -6.16 5.33 8.94
C ALA A 131 -6.81 6.67 8.54
N ILE A 132 -7.97 7.02 9.11
CA ILE A 132 -8.63 8.31 8.84
C ILE A 132 -7.69 9.48 9.14
N ASP A 133 -6.98 9.45 10.28
CA ASP A 133 -6.02 10.50 10.65
C ASP A 133 -4.86 10.62 9.64
N LYS A 134 -4.35 9.49 9.14
CA LYS A 134 -3.15 9.46 8.29
C LYS A 134 -3.41 9.62 6.79
N ILE A 135 -4.50 9.03 6.30
CA ILE A 135 -4.81 8.98 4.86
C ILE A 135 -6.13 9.64 4.50
N GLY A 136 -6.94 10.03 5.48
CA GLY A 136 -8.19 10.74 5.25
C GLY A 136 -7.95 12.12 4.61
N PHE A 137 -8.74 12.47 3.61
CA PHE A 137 -8.73 13.81 3.04
C PHE A 137 -9.31 14.78 4.06
N LEU A 138 -8.57 15.84 4.41
CA LEU A 138 -8.93 16.77 5.50
C LEU A 138 -9.28 16.06 6.83
N HIS A 139 -8.60 14.95 7.14
CA HIS A 139 -8.85 14.10 8.32
C HIS A 139 -10.27 13.54 8.40
N THR A 140 -10.96 13.44 7.28
CA THR A 140 -12.29 12.81 7.16
C THR A 140 -12.18 11.45 6.48
N HIS A 141 -13.30 10.74 6.37
CA HIS A 141 -13.37 9.47 5.64
C HIS A 141 -13.93 9.63 4.21
N GLU A 142 -14.03 10.84 3.70
CA GLU A 142 -14.65 11.13 2.40
C GLU A 142 -13.91 10.50 1.24
N ASN A 143 -12.57 10.51 1.26
CA ASN A 143 -11.75 9.85 0.25
C ASN A 143 -11.62 8.32 0.44
N ILE A 144 -12.19 7.76 1.52
CA ILE A 144 -12.15 6.31 1.76
C ILE A 144 -13.30 5.67 1.00
N LEU A 145 -12.97 4.79 0.05
CA LEU A 145 -13.92 4.07 -0.76
C LEU A 145 -14.61 2.96 0.05
N CYS A 146 -13.85 2.14 0.74
CA CYS A 146 -14.34 1.01 1.51
C CYS A 146 -13.36 0.66 2.62
N ALA A 147 -13.85 0.13 3.74
CA ALA A 147 -13.02 -0.45 4.80
C ALA A 147 -13.64 -1.75 5.29
N ALA A 148 -12.88 -2.86 5.21
CA ALA A 148 -13.36 -4.18 5.56
C ALA A 148 -12.32 -4.99 6.35
N ILE A 149 -12.78 -5.66 7.40
CA ILE A 149 -12.02 -6.68 8.11
C ILE A 149 -12.31 -8.01 7.43
N ILE A 150 -11.26 -8.68 6.97
CA ILE A 150 -11.34 -10.00 6.34
C ILE A 150 -10.63 -10.99 7.24
N THR A 151 -11.36 -12.00 7.69
CA THR A 151 -10.85 -13.05 8.56
C THR A 151 -10.78 -14.37 7.79
N GLU A 152 -9.55 -14.82 7.52
CA GLU A 152 -9.24 -16.09 6.90
C GLU A 152 -8.63 -17.02 7.96
N ARG A 153 -9.38 -18.00 8.42
CA ARG A 153 -8.96 -18.94 9.48
C ARG A 153 -8.38 -18.19 10.70
N VAL A 154 -7.03 -18.17 10.80
CA VAL A 154 -6.29 -17.50 11.88
C VAL A 154 -5.73 -16.12 11.47
N ARG A 155 -5.81 -15.75 10.18
CA ARG A 155 -5.31 -14.47 9.68
C ARG A 155 -6.44 -13.46 9.65
N ARG A 156 -6.19 -12.31 10.19
CA ARG A 156 -7.14 -11.20 10.20
C ARG A 156 -6.46 -9.96 9.66
N ASN A 157 -7.11 -9.32 8.70
CA ASN A 157 -6.58 -8.10 8.10
C ASN A 157 -7.70 -7.08 7.97
N LEU A 158 -7.38 -5.82 8.29
CA LEU A 158 -8.21 -4.69 7.91
C LEU A 158 -7.64 -4.09 6.63
N PHE A 159 -8.49 -3.96 5.62
CA PHE A 159 -8.19 -3.29 4.37
C PHE A 159 -8.98 -1.99 4.31
N VAL A 160 -8.29 -0.88 4.02
CA VAL A 160 -8.88 0.45 3.86
C VAL A 160 -8.50 0.96 2.48
N TRP A 161 -9.44 0.87 1.53
CA TRP A 161 -9.27 1.38 0.18
C TRP A 161 -9.60 2.87 0.14
N TYR A 162 -8.69 3.68 -0.39
CA TYR A 162 -8.81 5.13 -0.39
C TYR A 162 -8.20 5.76 -1.64
N LEU A 163 -8.70 6.94 -2.00
CA LEU A 163 -8.13 7.76 -3.03
C LEU A 163 -7.01 8.61 -2.42
N PRO A 164 -5.77 8.55 -2.94
CA PRO A 164 -4.65 9.36 -2.44
C PRO A 164 -4.80 10.82 -2.92
N ILE A 165 -5.75 11.53 -2.29
CA ILE A 165 -6.07 12.93 -2.57
C ILE A 165 -5.18 13.82 -1.72
N THR A 166 -4.56 14.82 -2.32
CA THR A 166 -3.73 15.80 -1.64
C THR A 166 -3.97 17.21 -2.18
N GLU A 167 -4.03 18.15 -1.28
CA GLU A 167 -4.08 19.58 -1.55
C GLU A 167 -2.69 20.19 -1.79
N THR A 168 -1.63 19.46 -1.45
CA THR A 168 -0.25 19.92 -1.59
C THR A 168 0.52 19.14 -2.64
N TRP A 169 1.22 19.83 -3.52
CA TRP A 169 2.13 19.20 -4.48
C TRP A 169 3.25 20.15 -4.91
N THR A 170 4.27 19.57 -5.54
CA THR A 170 5.31 20.36 -6.20
C THR A 170 5.06 20.43 -7.68
N SER A 171 5.21 21.62 -8.28
CA SER A 171 5.20 21.81 -9.72
C SER A 171 6.52 22.37 -10.20
N LYS A 172 6.91 22.01 -11.42
CA LYS A 172 8.08 22.57 -12.08
C LYS A 172 7.86 24.04 -12.33
N VAL A 173 8.86 24.87 -12.02
CA VAL A 173 8.89 26.25 -12.48
C VAL A 173 9.44 26.23 -13.90
N MET A 174 8.71 26.83 -14.84
CA MET A 174 9.12 26.90 -16.23
C MET A 174 9.78 28.25 -16.49
N SER A 175 10.86 28.25 -17.29
CA SER A 175 11.51 29.48 -17.76
C SER A 175 10.72 30.07 -18.94
N GLU A 176 11.02 31.30 -19.29
CA GLU A 176 10.49 31.92 -20.52
C GLU A 176 11.14 31.34 -21.78
N GLU A 177 12.29 30.69 -21.63
CA GLU A 177 13.02 30.04 -22.71
C GLU A 177 12.28 28.80 -23.23
N LYS A 178 12.35 28.60 -24.54
CA LYS A 178 11.77 27.45 -25.21
C LYS A 178 12.85 26.64 -25.92
N ASN A 179 12.65 25.34 -25.96
CA ASN A 179 13.50 24.46 -26.77
C ASN A 179 13.18 24.61 -28.28
N GLU A 180 13.95 23.97 -29.14
CA GLU A 180 13.79 23.97 -30.59
C GLU A 180 12.38 23.52 -31.06
N ARG A 181 11.65 22.77 -30.23
CA ARG A 181 10.28 22.30 -30.48
C ARG A 181 9.21 23.22 -29.91
N GLY A 182 9.57 24.40 -29.39
CA GLY A 182 8.65 25.40 -28.83
C GLY A 182 8.13 25.09 -27.42
N TYR A 183 8.64 24.05 -26.73
CA TYR A 183 8.28 23.75 -25.34
C TYR A 183 9.11 24.58 -24.37
N GLN A 184 8.49 25.15 -23.36
CA GLN A 184 9.19 25.84 -22.27
C GLN A 184 10.16 24.91 -21.57
N LEU A 185 11.35 25.42 -21.28
CA LEU A 185 12.35 24.71 -20.49
C LEU A 185 12.03 24.83 -18.99
N GLN A 186 12.41 23.82 -18.21
CA GLN A 186 12.32 23.93 -16.76
C GLN A 186 13.41 24.88 -16.26
N LEU A 187 13.00 25.85 -15.42
CA LEU A 187 13.92 26.77 -14.77
C LEU A 187 14.95 25.97 -13.93
N ARG A 188 16.20 26.37 -14.04
CA ARG A 188 17.29 25.84 -13.25
C ARG A 188 17.87 26.94 -12.38
N ASP A 189 18.33 26.57 -11.19
CA ASP A 189 19.03 27.49 -10.28
C ASP A 189 20.48 27.75 -10.73
N GLU A 190 21.21 28.49 -9.92
CA GLU A 190 22.62 28.83 -10.17
C GLU A 190 23.58 27.63 -10.19
N TYR A 191 23.14 26.50 -9.62
CA TYR A 191 23.87 25.22 -9.61
C TYR A 191 23.42 24.27 -10.74
N GLY A 192 22.49 24.71 -11.59
CA GLY A 192 21.94 23.91 -12.67
C GLY A 192 20.85 22.93 -12.25
N GLU A 193 20.41 22.96 -10.98
CA GLU A 193 19.37 22.09 -10.45
C GLU A 193 17.97 22.60 -10.83
N PRO A 194 17.01 21.70 -11.09
CA PRO A 194 15.68 22.05 -11.50
C PRO A 194 14.89 22.70 -10.35
N VAL A 195 14.33 23.89 -10.61
CA VAL A 195 13.53 24.66 -9.64
C VAL A 195 12.11 24.12 -9.59
N TYR A 196 11.58 23.94 -8.35
CA TYR A 196 10.21 23.55 -8.07
C TYR A 196 9.52 24.58 -7.16
N CYS A 197 8.24 24.81 -7.37
CA CYS A 197 7.41 25.54 -6.42
C CYS A 197 6.48 24.57 -5.69
N HIS A 198 6.24 24.85 -4.42
CA HIS A 198 5.20 24.18 -3.63
C HIS A 198 3.87 24.88 -3.89
N ARG A 199 2.85 24.06 -4.15
CA ARG A 199 1.46 24.54 -4.28
C ARG A 199 0.62 23.89 -3.21
N CYS A 200 -0.30 24.68 -2.65
CA CYS A 200 -1.32 24.23 -1.71
C CYS A 200 -2.65 24.84 -2.15
N GLU A 201 -3.54 24.03 -2.71
CA GLU A 201 -4.84 24.46 -3.24
C GLU A 201 -5.91 23.48 -2.74
N ILE A 202 -6.68 23.91 -1.75
CA ILE A 202 -7.73 23.07 -1.12
C ILE A 202 -8.92 22.91 -2.08
N ASP A 203 -9.23 23.96 -2.87
CA ASP A 203 -10.38 23.95 -3.79
C ASP A 203 -10.15 23.11 -5.05
N GLU A 204 -8.88 22.78 -5.36
CA GLU A 204 -8.50 21.95 -6.50
C GLU A 204 -7.49 20.88 -6.11
N PRO A 205 -7.84 19.95 -5.21
CA PRO A 205 -6.94 18.91 -4.78
C PRO A 205 -6.57 17.97 -5.94
N ARG A 206 -5.47 17.26 -5.80
CA ARG A 206 -5.02 16.28 -6.80
C ARG A 206 -5.10 14.87 -6.26
N LEU A 207 -5.57 13.97 -7.12
CA LEU A 207 -5.44 12.55 -6.90
C LEU A 207 -4.09 12.10 -7.47
N SER A 208 -3.13 11.88 -6.59
CA SER A 208 -1.76 11.52 -6.96
C SER A 208 -1.02 10.84 -5.81
N SER A 209 -0.76 9.55 -5.92
CA SER A 209 0.01 8.78 -4.93
C SER A 209 1.37 9.41 -4.63
N SER A 210 2.11 9.84 -5.63
CA SER A 210 3.44 10.42 -5.43
C SER A 210 3.39 11.76 -4.69
N ALA A 211 2.46 12.65 -5.03
CA ALA A 211 2.30 13.93 -4.33
C ALA A 211 1.79 13.71 -2.90
N PHE A 212 0.84 12.78 -2.73
CA PHE A 212 0.28 12.39 -1.44
C PHE A 212 1.36 11.93 -0.45
N TRP A 213 2.20 10.98 -0.87
CA TRP A 213 3.26 10.47 0.00
C TRP A 213 4.43 11.44 0.14
N LYS A 214 4.71 12.25 -0.89
CA LYS A 214 5.73 13.31 -0.78
C LYS A 214 5.35 14.35 0.28
N ALA A 215 4.08 14.74 0.35
CA ALA A 215 3.58 15.64 1.38
C ALA A 215 3.67 15.06 2.80
N ARG A 216 3.79 13.73 2.93
CA ARG A 216 3.83 12.97 4.20
C ARG A 216 5.20 12.41 4.56
N GLY A 217 6.29 12.95 4.01
CA GLY A 217 7.66 12.53 4.33
C GLY A 217 8.46 12.01 3.12
N GLY A 218 7.86 11.91 1.95
CA GLY A 218 8.57 11.51 0.72
C GLY A 218 9.12 10.09 0.78
N LEU A 219 10.45 9.92 0.67
CA LEU A 219 11.10 8.60 0.65
C LEU A 219 11.02 7.87 1.99
N THR A 220 10.89 8.59 3.09
CA THR A 220 10.79 8.00 4.44
C THR A 220 9.35 7.73 4.85
N SER A 221 8.35 8.24 4.11
CA SER A 221 6.93 8.22 4.50
C SER A 221 6.39 6.86 4.93
N PHE A 222 6.82 5.77 4.27
CA PHE A 222 6.38 4.42 4.66
C PHE A 222 7.07 3.92 5.94
N SER A 223 8.33 4.26 6.14
CA SER A 223 9.06 3.94 7.36
C SER A 223 8.48 4.71 8.54
N ASP A 224 8.19 5.99 8.31
CA ASP A 224 7.60 6.88 9.31
C ASP A 224 6.17 6.42 9.67
N LEU A 225 5.40 5.97 8.68
CA LEU A 225 4.06 5.40 8.89
C LEU A 225 4.12 4.13 9.74
N GLN A 226 5.09 3.23 9.46
CA GLN A 226 5.26 2.01 10.24
C GLN A 226 5.68 2.29 11.68
N GLU A 227 6.61 3.25 11.87
CA GLU A 227 7.05 3.69 13.18
C GLU A 227 5.91 4.31 14.00
N ASP A 228 5.19 5.25 13.38
CA ASP A 228 4.08 5.95 14.03
C ASP A 228 2.93 4.96 14.37
N PHE A 229 2.63 4.01 13.48
CA PHE A 229 1.67 2.94 13.74
C PHE A 229 2.08 2.06 14.90
N PHE A 230 3.35 1.67 14.96
CA PHE A 230 3.87 0.90 16.09
C PHE A 230 3.68 1.67 17.39
N ASN A 231 4.16 2.90 17.46
CA ASN A 231 4.16 3.71 18.67
C ASN A 231 2.75 4.06 19.14
N LYS A 232 1.82 4.34 18.22
CA LYS A 232 0.47 4.79 18.56
C LYS A 232 -0.53 3.67 18.80
N ILE A 233 -0.38 2.56 18.09
CA ILE A 233 -1.39 1.49 18.05
C ILE A 233 -0.81 0.16 18.51
N SER A 234 0.07 -0.45 17.73
CA SER A 234 0.35 -1.88 17.89
C SER A 234 1.11 -2.23 19.18
N CYS A 235 1.93 -1.33 19.70
CA CYS A 235 2.61 -1.53 20.99
C CYS A 235 1.64 -1.71 22.16
N LYS A 236 0.47 -1.06 22.14
CA LYS A 236 -0.56 -1.19 23.18
C LYS A 236 -1.15 -2.61 23.25
N TYR A 237 -1.07 -3.33 22.15
CA TYR A 237 -1.56 -4.71 22.00
C TYR A 237 -0.44 -5.74 22.09
N GLY A 238 0.71 -5.34 22.63
CA GLY A 238 1.84 -6.23 22.89
C GLY A 238 2.62 -6.65 21.65
N ALA A 239 2.48 -5.92 20.54
CA ALA A 239 3.35 -6.13 19.40
C ALA A 239 4.79 -5.73 19.73
N VAL A 240 5.73 -6.51 19.24
CA VAL A 240 7.16 -6.21 19.26
C VAL A 240 7.53 -5.58 17.91
N ARG A 241 8.34 -4.55 17.95
CA ARG A 241 8.86 -3.96 16.72
C ARG A 241 9.90 -4.89 16.13
N GLY A 242 9.68 -5.33 14.89
CA GLY A 242 10.70 -6.04 14.14
C GLY A 242 11.92 -5.12 13.90
N GLU A 243 13.10 -5.71 13.79
CA GLU A 243 14.30 -4.97 13.45
C GLU A 243 14.10 -4.18 12.16
N SER A 244 14.37 -2.88 12.22
CA SER A 244 14.27 -2.04 11.04
C SER A 244 15.32 -2.46 10.02
N LYS A 245 14.89 -2.93 8.85
CA LYS A 245 15.80 -3.15 7.71
C LYS A 245 16.55 -1.87 7.27
N SER A 246 16.18 -0.70 7.82
CA SER A 246 16.90 0.56 7.59
C SER A 246 18.30 0.57 8.18
N LEU A 247 18.58 -0.21 9.21
CA LEU A 247 19.97 -0.42 9.70
C LEU A 247 20.83 -1.14 8.67
N ILE A 248 20.24 -1.97 7.82
CA ILE A 248 20.93 -2.69 6.73
C ILE A 248 21.14 -1.76 5.51
N LYS A 249 20.29 -0.74 5.31
CA LYS A 249 20.36 0.17 4.16
C LYS A 249 21.46 1.25 4.24
N ASN A 250 22.05 1.48 5.40
CA ASN A 250 23.17 2.38 5.55
C ASN A 250 24.55 1.73 5.30
N THR A 251 24.58 0.44 5.04
CA THR A 251 25.74 -0.17 4.40
C THR A 251 25.71 0.21 2.93
N ASN A 252 26.76 0.92 2.48
CA ASN A 252 26.98 1.48 1.14
C ASN A 252 26.16 0.80 0.04
N ALA A 253 25.54 1.58 -0.87
CA ALA A 253 24.78 1.09 -2.02
C ALA A 253 25.53 0.04 -2.87
N ALA A 254 26.87 -0.01 -2.76
CA ALA A 254 27.74 -1.05 -3.31
C ALA A 254 27.62 -2.40 -2.58
N GLN A 255 27.34 -2.42 -1.27
CA GLN A 255 27.13 -3.66 -0.51
C GLN A 255 25.71 -4.19 -0.71
N ALA A 256 24.71 -3.31 -0.85
CA ALA A 256 23.35 -3.74 -1.21
C ALA A 256 23.32 -4.41 -2.60
N LYS A 257 24.08 -3.86 -3.58
CA LYS A 257 24.24 -4.51 -4.90
C LYS A 257 25.03 -5.82 -4.85
N ARG A 258 25.91 -6.01 -3.89
CA ARG A 258 26.61 -7.30 -3.68
C ARG A 258 25.69 -8.32 -3.03
N PHE A 259 24.80 -7.93 -2.12
CA PHE A 259 23.82 -8.79 -1.51
C PHE A 259 22.77 -9.26 -2.53
N ASP A 260 22.22 -8.35 -3.35
CA ASP A 260 21.31 -8.70 -4.45
C ASP A 260 21.95 -9.66 -5.47
N ARG A 261 23.27 -9.49 -5.76
CA ARG A 261 23.98 -10.43 -6.62
C ARG A 261 24.18 -11.80 -5.98
N SER A 262 24.49 -11.87 -4.69
CA SER A 262 24.70 -13.16 -4.01
C SER A 262 23.39 -13.93 -3.84
N GLU A 263 22.24 -13.27 -3.61
CA GLU A 263 20.93 -13.93 -3.60
C GLU A 263 20.53 -14.42 -4.99
N ASN A 264 20.74 -13.63 -6.03
CA ASN A 264 20.45 -14.06 -7.41
C ASN A 264 21.38 -15.19 -7.88
N ASP A 265 22.65 -15.19 -7.48
CA ASP A 265 23.59 -16.27 -7.79
C ASP A 265 23.21 -17.57 -7.05
N LEU A 266 22.75 -17.49 -5.80
CA LEU A 266 22.21 -18.63 -5.05
C LEU A 266 20.94 -19.23 -5.69
N TYR A 267 20.05 -18.38 -6.22
CA TYR A 267 18.85 -18.85 -6.93
C TYR A 267 19.16 -19.49 -8.28
N ASN A 268 20.23 -19.06 -8.97
CA ASN A 268 20.66 -19.64 -10.23
C ASN A 268 21.46 -20.93 -10.08
N GLU A 269 22.00 -21.22 -8.88
CA GLU A 269 22.71 -22.45 -8.56
C GLU A 269 21.80 -23.56 -8.01
N LEU A 270 20.52 -23.25 -7.71
CA LEU A 270 19.56 -24.28 -7.30
C LEU A 270 19.08 -25.05 -8.54
N PRO A 271 19.09 -26.41 -8.48
CA PRO A 271 18.55 -27.22 -9.57
C PRO A 271 17.07 -26.89 -9.79
N PRO A 272 16.57 -27.01 -11.02
CA PRO A 272 15.17 -26.78 -11.33
C PRO A 272 14.28 -27.65 -10.45
N PHE A 273 13.19 -27.09 -9.96
CA PHE A 273 12.30 -27.64 -8.93
C PHE A 273 11.76 -29.07 -9.22
N ASN A 274 11.96 -29.56 -10.45
CA ASN A 274 11.54 -30.89 -10.90
C ASN A 274 12.55 -32.02 -10.57
N ASP A 275 13.74 -31.68 -10.07
CA ASP A 275 14.80 -32.65 -9.83
C ASP A 275 15.06 -32.93 -8.33
N LEU A 276 14.18 -32.43 -7.44
CA LEU A 276 14.25 -32.74 -6.02
C LEU A 276 13.64 -34.15 -5.77
N PRO A 277 14.38 -35.10 -5.18
CA PRO A 277 13.82 -36.38 -4.82
C PRO A 277 12.73 -36.21 -3.75
N TYR A 278 11.61 -36.91 -3.91
CA TYR A 278 10.49 -36.95 -2.98
C TYR A 278 10.89 -37.63 -1.67
#